data_f5eff7ee1c91d9780bb80b57d25ae941
#
_entry.id   f5eff7ee1c91d9780bb80b57d25ae941
#
_cell.length_a   1.000
_cell.length_b   1.000
_cell.length_c   1.000
_cell.angle_alpha   90.00
_cell.angle_beta   90.00
_cell.angle_gamma   90.00
#
_symmetry.space_group_name_H-M   'P 1'
#
loop_
_entity.id
_entity.type
_entity.pdbx_description
1 polymer ?
#
loop_
_entity_poly.entity_id
_entity_poly.type
_entity_poly.pdbx_seq_one_letter_code
_entity_poly.pdbx_strand_id
1 'polypeptide(L)'
;GQGGGLLRFCVTPRFALSCTPALLRGAAALAERHGLHVQTHLSENADELTATAAAFPAARDYLGVYEDHGLISRRSLLAHCIHLSHGEWDRLAAAGGAVAHCPDSNFFLGSGCMRLRAATERQIGVGLG
;
A
#
# COMPACT_ATOMS: atom_id res chain seq x y z
N GLY A 1 -3.68 2.59 23.09
CA GLY A 1 -2.37 2.05 22.85
C GLY A 1 -1.52 2.04 24.10
N GLN A 2 -1.20 0.87 24.57
CA GLN A 2 -0.30 0.69 25.70
C GLN A 2 1.12 0.58 25.17
N GLY A 3 1.95 1.56 25.35
CA GLY A 3 3.33 1.57 24.85
C GLY A 3 3.97 2.96 24.82
N GLY A 4 3.48 3.90 25.62
CA GLY A 4 4.11 5.22 25.74
C GLY A 4 4.24 5.99 24.42
N GLY A 5 3.40 5.70 23.42
CA GLY A 5 3.44 6.35 22.11
C GLY A 5 4.40 5.71 21.10
N LEU A 6 5.25 4.77 21.50
CA LEU A 6 6.21 4.09 20.63
C LEU A 6 5.60 2.94 19.81
N LEU A 7 4.57 2.28 20.35
CA LEU A 7 3.90 1.15 19.70
C LEU A 7 2.51 1.56 19.23
N ARG A 8 2.17 1.16 18.02
CA ARG A 8 0.85 1.37 17.43
C ARG A 8 0.34 0.08 16.79
N PHE A 9 -0.95 -0.17 16.88
CA PHE A 9 -1.57 -1.26 16.12
C PHE A 9 -1.78 -0.85 14.68
N CYS A 10 -1.58 -1.83 13.79
CA CYS A 10 -1.77 -1.68 12.37
C CYS A 10 -2.64 -2.82 11.84
N VAL A 11 -3.66 -2.51 11.05
CA VAL A 11 -4.44 -3.51 10.33
C VAL A 11 -3.68 -3.88 9.08
N THR A 12 -3.32 -5.15 8.92
CA THR A 12 -2.40 -5.59 7.88
C THR A 12 -3.02 -6.68 7.00
N PRO A 13 -3.90 -6.34 6.05
CA PRO A 13 -4.22 -7.26 4.97
C PRO A 13 -2.94 -7.46 4.13
N ARG A 14 -2.56 -8.71 3.89
CA ARG A 14 -1.25 -9.00 3.32
C ARG A 14 -1.05 -8.29 1.97
N PHE A 15 -1.93 -8.56 1.00
CA PHE A 15 -1.99 -7.89 -0.31
C PHE A 15 -3.29 -8.28 -1.02
N ALA A 16 -3.65 -7.61 -2.11
CA ALA A 16 -4.95 -7.74 -2.76
C ALA A 16 -5.30 -9.20 -3.12
N LEU A 17 -4.38 -9.94 -3.72
CA LEU A 17 -4.61 -11.31 -4.17
C LEU A 17 -4.84 -12.33 -3.04
N SER A 18 -4.40 -12.03 -1.82
CA SER A 18 -4.62 -12.90 -0.65
C SER A 18 -5.91 -12.57 0.11
N CYS A 19 -6.68 -11.60 -0.36
CA CYS A 19 -7.84 -11.07 0.32
C CYS A 19 -9.09 -11.09 -0.57
N THR A 20 -10.23 -11.40 0.03
CA THR A 20 -11.50 -11.17 -0.63
C THR A 20 -11.89 -9.69 -0.55
N PRO A 21 -12.75 -9.17 -1.46
CA PRO A 21 -13.30 -7.82 -1.34
C PRO A 21 -13.97 -7.55 0.01
N ALA A 22 -14.63 -8.56 0.60
CA ALA A 22 -15.23 -8.44 1.93
C ALA A 22 -14.19 -8.26 3.03
N LEU A 23 -13.06 -8.98 2.95
CA LEU A 23 -11.95 -8.84 3.90
C LEU A 23 -11.30 -7.46 3.79
N LEU A 24 -11.05 -6.96 2.59
CA LEU A 24 -10.49 -5.62 2.37
C LEU A 24 -11.39 -4.53 2.98
N ARG A 25 -12.70 -4.58 2.72
CA ARG A 25 -13.67 -3.65 3.32
C ARG A 25 -13.75 -3.78 4.84
N GLY A 26 -13.73 -5.00 5.36
CA GLY A 26 -13.72 -5.25 6.80
C GLY A 26 -12.47 -4.68 7.49
N ALA A 27 -11.31 -4.84 6.86
CA ALA A 27 -10.04 -4.28 7.34
C ALA A 27 -10.09 -2.74 7.37
N ALA A 28 -10.62 -2.12 6.30
CA ALA A 28 -10.80 -0.66 6.24
C ALA A 28 -11.75 -0.15 7.34
N ALA A 29 -12.91 -0.79 7.50
CA ALA A 29 -13.88 -0.41 8.53
C ALA A 29 -13.32 -0.56 9.96
N LEU A 30 -12.54 -1.61 10.21
CA LEU A 30 -11.86 -1.81 11.48
C LEU A 30 -10.84 -0.69 11.77
N ALA A 31 -10.01 -0.38 10.77
CA ALA A 31 -9.00 0.66 10.88
C ALA A 31 -9.65 2.04 11.11
N GLU A 32 -10.71 2.35 10.39
CA GLU A 32 -11.45 3.61 10.54
C GLU A 32 -12.08 3.74 11.92
N ARG A 33 -12.84 2.71 12.35
CA ARG A 33 -13.51 2.69 13.66
C ARG A 33 -12.59 2.97 14.82
N HIS A 34 -11.37 2.44 14.77
CA HIS A 34 -10.41 2.53 15.88
C HIS A 34 -9.27 3.51 15.62
N GLY A 35 -9.31 4.24 14.51
CA GLY A 35 -8.26 5.20 14.15
C GLY A 35 -6.88 4.56 13.95
N LEU A 36 -6.83 3.32 13.45
CA LEU A 36 -5.61 2.54 13.27
C LEU A 36 -4.93 2.85 11.94
N HIS A 37 -3.65 2.51 11.86
CA HIS A 37 -2.93 2.46 10.59
C HIS A 37 -3.34 1.23 9.79
N VAL A 38 -3.20 1.32 8.48
CA VAL A 38 -3.30 0.21 7.54
C VAL A 38 -1.94 -0.01 6.92
N GLN A 39 -1.50 -1.26 6.85
CA GLN A 39 -0.28 -1.65 6.15
C GLN A 39 -0.59 -2.77 5.17
N THR A 40 -0.07 -2.66 3.95
CA THR A 40 -0.22 -3.71 2.93
C THR A 40 0.91 -3.62 1.91
N HIS A 41 1.05 -4.67 1.06
CA HIS A 41 1.99 -4.68 -0.07
C HIS A 41 1.31 -4.09 -1.30
N LEU A 42 2.07 -3.37 -2.10
CA LEU A 42 1.56 -2.73 -3.33
C LEU A 42 2.62 -2.77 -4.43
N SER A 43 2.24 -3.33 -5.57
CA SER A 43 2.99 -3.26 -6.83
C SER A 43 4.46 -3.68 -6.66
N GLU A 44 4.67 -4.85 -6.06
CA GLU A 44 5.99 -5.40 -5.79
C GLU A 44 6.63 -5.98 -7.07
N ASN A 45 5.86 -6.74 -7.88
CA ASN A 45 6.37 -7.33 -9.12
C ASN A 45 5.34 -7.31 -10.25
N ALA A 46 5.81 -7.52 -11.49
CA ALA A 46 4.99 -7.41 -12.69
C ALA A 46 3.91 -8.49 -12.79
N ASP A 47 4.20 -9.73 -12.37
CA ASP A 47 3.23 -10.83 -12.40
C ASP A 47 2.09 -10.57 -11.43
N GLU A 48 2.42 -10.01 -10.26
CA GLU A 48 1.43 -9.58 -9.27
C GLU A 48 0.49 -8.52 -9.82
N LEU A 49 1.00 -7.54 -10.58
CA LEU A 49 0.16 -6.53 -11.22
C LEU A 49 -0.84 -7.17 -12.19
N THR A 50 -0.35 -8.07 -13.03
CA THR A 50 -1.17 -8.79 -14.01
C THR A 50 -2.26 -9.63 -13.34
N ALA A 51 -1.90 -10.38 -12.31
CA ALA A 51 -2.83 -11.20 -11.55
C ALA A 51 -3.87 -10.35 -10.80
N THR A 52 -3.45 -9.22 -10.23
CA THR A 52 -4.36 -8.29 -9.54
C THR A 52 -5.36 -7.66 -10.51
N ALA A 53 -4.92 -7.23 -11.68
CA ALA A 53 -5.81 -6.70 -12.72
C ALA A 53 -6.86 -7.75 -13.16
N ALA A 54 -6.47 -9.01 -13.26
CA ALA A 54 -7.41 -10.11 -13.58
C ALA A 54 -8.39 -10.40 -12.44
N ALA A 55 -7.95 -10.33 -11.19
CA ALA A 55 -8.79 -10.59 -10.02
C ALA A 55 -9.75 -9.42 -9.69
N PHE A 56 -9.37 -8.19 -10.04
CA PHE A 56 -10.15 -6.98 -9.76
C PHE A 56 -10.36 -6.15 -11.05
N PRO A 57 -11.09 -6.69 -12.04
CA PRO A 57 -11.21 -6.06 -13.37
C PRO A 57 -11.97 -4.72 -13.37
N ALA A 58 -12.71 -4.41 -12.30
CA ALA A 58 -13.40 -3.14 -12.13
C ALA A 58 -12.51 -2.03 -11.57
N ALA A 59 -11.39 -2.38 -10.97
CA ALA A 59 -10.46 -1.40 -10.42
C ALA A 59 -9.63 -0.75 -11.54
N ARG A 60 -9.36 0.54 -11.38
CA ARG A 60 -8.56 1.33 -12.34
C ARG A 60 -7.14 0.79 -12.51
N ASP A 61 -6.51 0.41 -11.42
CA ASP A 61 -5.16 -0.10 -11.30
C ASP A 61 -4.98 -0.74 -9.92
N TYR A 62 -3.76 -1.16 -9.55
CA TYR A 62 -3.53 -1.85 -8.29
C TYR A 62 -3.81 -0.95 -7.07
N LEU A 63 -3.37 0.32 -7.09
CA LEU A 63 -3.73 1.28 -6.03
C LEU A 63 -5.24 1.46 -5.95
N GLY A 64 -5.92 1.50 -7.10
CA GLY A 64 -7.38 1.60 -7.22
C GLY A 64 -8.11 0.48 -6.49
N VAL A 65 -7.58 -0.74 -6.47
CA VAL A 65 -8.17 -1.83 -5.66
C VAL A 65 -8.27 -1.42 -4.20
N TYR A 66 -7.22 -0.84 -3.64
CA TYR A 66 -7.23 -0.41 -2.24
C TYR A 66 -8.07 0.84 -2.00
N GLU A 67 -8.08 1.78 -2.96
CA GLU A 67 -8.94 2.97 -2.92
C GLU A 67 -10.43 2.58 -2.89
N ASP A 68 -10.85 1.68 -3.78
CA ASP A 68 -12.23 1.21 -3.89
C ASP A 68 -12.73 0.46 -2.64
N HIS A 69 -11.81 -0.06 -1.83
CA HIS A 69 -12.11 -0.76 -0.59
C HIS A 69 -11.86 0.08 0.68
N GLY A 70 -11.51 1.37 0.53
CA GLY A 70 -11.36 2.30 1.66
C GLY A 70 -10.07 2.13 2.47
N LEU A 71 -9.04 1.51 1.89
CA LEU A 71 -7.76 1.24 2.56
C LEU A 71 -6.73 2.35 2.38
N ILE A 72 -7.00 3.35 1.52
CA ILE A 72 -6.05 4.43 1.23
C ILE A 72 -6.43 5.70 1.97
N SER A 73 -5.54 6.17 2.82
CA SER A 73 -5.68 7.37 3.63
C SER A 73 -4.31 7.85 4.13
N ARG A 74 -4.28 8.96 4.87
CA ARG A 74 -3.07 9.42 5.57
C ARG A 74 -2.51 8.45 6.64
N ARG A 75 -3.21 7.35 6.91
CA ARG A 75 -2.79 6.30 7.83
C ARG A 75 -2.35 5.03 7.10
N SER A 76 -2.22 5.09 5.77
CA SER A 76 -1.81 3.95 4.98
C SER A 76 -0.31 3.91 4.79
N LEU A 77 0.28 2.75 5.02
CA LEU A 77 1.68 2.44 4.79
C LEU A 77 1.75 1.32 3.75
N LEU A 78 2.31 1.62 2.59
CA LEU A 78 2.35 0.71 1.45
C LEU A 78 3.76 0.23 1.21
N ALA A 79 3.98 -1.08 1.28
CA ALA A 79 5.29 -1.68 1.07
C ALA A 79 5.59 -1.84 -0.42
N HIS A 80 6.87 -1.73 -0.76
CA HIS A 80 7.50 -1.87 -2.07
C HIS A 80 7.22 -0.74 -3.05
N CYS A 81 6.02 -0.58 -3.57
CA CYS A 81 5.62 0.48 -4.52
C CYS A 81 6.56 0.62 -5.73
N ILE A 82 7.09 -0.51 -6.26
CA ILE A 82 8.11 -0.52 -7.30
C ILE A 82 7.51 -0.08 -8.64
N HIS A 83 6.36 -0.65 -9.00
CA HIS A 83 5.76 -0.53 -10.33
C HIS A 83 4.58 0.45 -10.38
N LEU A 84 4.56 1.48 -9.54
CA LEU A 84 3.51 2.50 -9.59
C LEU A 84 3.67 3.39 -10.82
N SER A 85 2.57 3.68 -11.49
CA SER A 85 2.46 4.72 -12.50
C SER A 85 2.54 6.12 -11.88
N HIS A 86 2.75 7.14 -12.71
CA HIS A 86 2.72 8.54 -12.25
C HIS A 86 1.37 8.90 -11.60
N GLY A 87 0.25 8.43 -12.19
CA GLY A 87 -1.09 8.69 -11.66
C GLY A 87 -1.34 8.03 -10.29
N GLU A 88 -0.80 6.83 -10.06
CA GLU A 88 -0.87 6.18 -8.74
C GLU A 88 -0.05 6.94 -7.71
N TRP A 89 1.18 7.38 -8.05
CA TRP A 89 1.99 8.23 -7.19
C TRP A 89 1.27 9.53 -6.81
N ASP A 90 0.62 10.19 -7.76
CA ASP A 90 -0.11 11.44 -7.52
C ASP A 90 -1.30 11.23 -6.58
N ARG A 91 -2.06 10.14 -6.76
CA ARG A 91 -3.19 9.80 -5.88
C ARG A 91 -2.74 9.40 -4.48
N LEU A 92 -1.66 8.63 -4.37
CA LEU A 92 -1.09 8.27 -3.06
C LEU A 92 -0.63 9.51 -2.29
N ALA A 93 0.01 10.45 -2.97
CA ALA A 93 0.40 11.75 -2.39
C ALA A 93 -0.81 12.56 -1.93
N ALA A 94 -1.84 12.67 -2.77
CA ALA A 94 -3.07 13.39 -2.44
C ALA A 94 -3.80 12.79 -1.22
N ALA A 95 -3.75 11.47 -1.07
CA ALA A 95 -4.30 10.78 0.10
C ALA A 95 -3.45 10.91 1.37
N GLY A 96 -2.21 11.38 1.26
CA GLY A 96 -1.27 11.52 2.37
C GLY A 96 -0.73 10.18 2.87
N GLY A 97 -0.76 9.15 2.06
CA GLY A 97 -0.19 7.83 2.38
C GLY A 97 1.34 7.85 2.42
N ALA A 98 1.93 6.82 3.01
CA ALA A 98 3.38 6.66 3.14
C ALA A 98 3.84 5.32 2.53
N VAL A 99 5.13 5.20 2.25
CA VAL A 99 5.75 4.02 1.65
C VAL A 99 6.77 3.41 2.58
N ALA A 100 6.75 2.08 2.70
CA ALA A 100 7.84 1.29 3.26
C ALA A 100 8.73 0.81 2.10
N HIS A 101 9.91 1.39 1.98
CA HIS A 101 10.91 0.99 0.99
C HIS A 101 11.68 -0.22 1.51
N CYS A 102 11.60 -1.34 0.80
CA CYS A 102 12.18 -2.63 1.18
C CYS A 102 13.29 -3.03 0.20
N PRO A 103 14.43 -2.31 0.14
CA PRO A 103 15.44 -2.53 -0.89
C PRO A 103 16.02 -3.94 -0.86
N ASP A 104 16.32 -4.48 0.31
CA ASP A 104 16.90 -5.83 0.45
C ASP A 104 15.98 -6.90 -0.13
N SER A 105 14.69 -6.85 0.23
CA SER A 105 13.68 -7.76 -0.32
C SER A 105 13.52 -7.58 -1.84
N ASN A 106 13.43 -6.34 -2.29
CA ASN A 106 13.24 -6.03 -3.71
C ASN A 106 14.38 -6.56 -4.58
N PHE A 107 15.62 -6.42 -4.13
CA PHE A 107 16.79 -6.92 -4.85
C PHE A 107 16.95 -8.44 -4.72
N PHE A 108 16.72 -9.00 -3.54
CA PHE A 108 16.79 -10.44 -3.32
C PHE A 108 15.80 -11.22 -4.20
N LEU A 109 14.58 -10.73 -4.32
CA LEU A 109 13.52 -11.34 -5.14
C LEU A 109 13.58 -10.94 -6.62
N GLY A 110 14.46 -10.02 -7.00
CA GLY A 110 14.50 -9.49 -8.37
C GLY A 110 13.25 -8.68 -8.75
N SER A 111 12.50 -8.16 -7.77
CA SER A 111 11.26 -7.40 -8.00
C SER A 111 11.49 -6.08 -8.72
N GLY A 112 12.67 -5.49 -8.56
CA GLY A 112 13.05 -4.23 -9.19
C GLY A 112 13.48 -3.16 -8.18
N CYS A 113 13.55 -1.92 -8.65
CA CYS A 113 13.97 -0.77 -7.85
C CYS A 113 12.82 0.23 -7.74
N MET A 114 12.43 0.56 -6.51
CA MET A 114 11.44 1.60 -6.27
C MET A 114 11.98 2.96 -6.73
N ARG A 115 11.15 3.75 -7.39
CA ARG A 115 11.49 5.12 -7.82
C ARG A 115 11.42 6.08 -6.64
N LEU A 116 12.43 6.05 -5.76
CA LEU A 116 12.50 6.89 -4.55
C LEU A 116 12.29 8.37 -4.87
N ARG A 117 12.86 8.85 -5.99
CA ARG A 117 12.70 10.22 -6.45
C ARG A 117 11.22 10.58 -6.72
N ALA A 118 10.44 9.66 -7.28
CA ALA A 118 9.01 9.90 -7.52
C ALA A 118 8.23 10.13 -6.22
N ALA A 119 8.59 9.44 -5.15
CA ALA A 119 8.00 9.63 -3.82
C ALA A 119 8.45 10.96 -3.19
N THR A 120 9.75 11.25 -3.21
CA THR A 120 10.31 12.46 -2.55
C THR A 120 9.89 13.75 -3.23
N GLU A 121 9.82 13.80 -4.56
CA GLU A 121 9.31 14.97 -5.31
C GLU A 121 7.83 15.27 -4.98
N ARG A 122 7.07 14.27 -4.55
CA ARG A 122 5.66 14.40 -4.12
C ARG A 122 5.48 14.55 -2.62
N GLN A 123 6.58 14.66 -1.88
CA GLN A 123 6.58 14.77 -0.41
C GLN A 123 5.89 13.58 0.29
N ILE A 124 5.87 12.41 -0.34
CA ILE A 124 5.39 11.17 0.27
C ILE A 124 6.39 10.74 1.33
N GLY A 125 5.91 10.43 2.54
CA GLY A 125 6.73 9.88 3.60
C GLY A 125 7.29 8.51 3.19
N VAL A 126 8.60 8.31 3.36
CA VAL A 126 9.27 7.03 3.08
C VAL A 126 9.99 6.56 4.32
N GLY A 127 9.68 5.34 4.76
CA GLY A 127 10.43 4.60 5.77
C GLY A 127 11.16 3.42 5.15
N LEU A 128 12.19 2.91 5.85
CA LEU A 128 12.84 1.64 5.49
C LEU A 128 12.08 0.47 6.13
N GLY A 129 11.93 -0.61 5.37
CA GLY A 129 11.27 -1.84 5.78
C GLY A 129 12.14 -3.07 5.51
#